data_01d3b8678d4c7337c22b5f58d20c90d6
#
_entry.id   01d3b8678d4c7337c22b5f58d20c90d6
#
_cell.length_a   1.000
_cell.length_b   1.000
_cell.length_c   1.000
_cell.angle_alpha   90.00
_cell.angle_beta   90.00
_cell.angle_gamma   90.00
#
_symmetry.space_group_name_H-M   'P 1'
#
loop_
_entity.id
_entity.type
_entity.pdbx_description
1 polymer ?
#
loop_
_entity_poly.entity_id
_entity_poly.type
_entity_poly.pdbx_seq_one_letter_code
_entity_poly.pdbx_strand_id
1 'polypeptide(L)'
;MKYINVAALTVGLAGAAPAKQPSAFEGLVSKTAEEVSGFEVQVLGGMTLRAPQVYNTNFIQMKRGPRAYVQSLRKYSAFGATIPPNLLQIIDEILGELGLGDLLGDGIGAGAGEVAAVPQMFDSEYLAAVQIGTPPQDVTLNFDTGSSDLWVFSSDTPATQVNGQKIYTPGQSSTSKALNGASWTITYGDGSGASGIVYTDVVTVGGVSVPNQAVEAATKVAGSFSQDAASSGLLGLAMDSINTVKPQAQKTFFSNAMAGLAMPLFTANLKQGEPGNYNFGFVDQTEFTGNINFVPVNASQGFWAFQSEGFSVGNGQAQNFPHQAIADTGTTLMLVADEMAEAYYAQVPSAQNNAQVGGFVFDCSEELPSLTANIGGYQAVIPGSIIKFAPADTDSFDTAKTCFGGIQGNTGLPFAIYGDIFLKAAFTVFDGGNMRIGFAAKSGQ
;
A
#
# COMPACT_ATOMS: atom_id res chain seq x y z
N MET A 1 3.99 -3.74 17.66
CA MET A 1 4.77 -4.61 16.98
C MET A 1 6.23 -4.39 17.01
N LYS A 2 6.98 -5.34 17.08
CA LYS A 2 8.40 -5.25 17.00
C LYS A 2 8.84 -6.09 15.82
N TYR A 3 9.19 -5.47 14.71
CA TYR A 3 10.22 -6.10 13.93
C TYR A 3 11.42 -6.24 14.85
N ILE A 4 11.64 -7.42 15.32
CA ILE A 4 12.89 -7.74 15.95
C ILE A 4 13.88 -7.63 14.82
N ASN A 5 14.77 -6.67 14.93
CA ASN A 5 15.89 -6.58 14.02
C ASN A 5 16.72 -7.87 14.20
N VAL A 6 16.43 -8.87 13.39
CA VAL A 6 17.08 -10.19 13.46
C VAL A 6 18.58 -10.04 13.23
N ALA A 7 18.99 -9.00 12.49
CA ALA A 7 20.42 -8.66 12.33
C ALA A 7 21.08 -8.26 13.65
N ALA A 8 20.40 -7.49 14.50
CA ALA A 8 20.93 -7.13 15.83
C ALA A 8 20.97 -8.33 16.77
N LEU A 9 20.05 -9.28 16.59
CA LEU A 9 19.99 -10.50 17.39
C LEU A 9 21.09 -11.50 17.06
N THR A 10 21.39 -11.72 15.77
CA THR A 10 22.44 -12.67 15.37
C THR A 10 23.83 -12.17 15.73
N VAL A 11 24.06 -10.88 15.68
CA VAL A 11 25.32 -10.27 16.13
C VAL A 11 25.47 -10.33 17.65
N GLY A 12 24.36 -10.20 18.41
CA GLY A 12 24.37 -10.34 19.86
C GLY A 12 24.61 -11.76 20.37
N LEU A 13 24.24 -12.78 19.58
CA LEU A 13 24.44 -14.19 19.94
C LEU A 13 25.85 -14.70 19.68
N ALA A 14 26.61 -14.06 18.76
CA ALA A 14 27.96 -14.49 18.42
C ALA A 14 29.06 -13.88 19.31
N GLY A 15 28.76 -12.92 20.17
CA GLY A 15 29.77 -12.09 20.84
C GLY A 15 29.72 -11.99 22.36
N ALA A 16 28.89 -12.69 23.11
CA ALA A 16 28.80 -12.49 24.55
C ALA A 16 28.55 -13.79 25.32
N ALA A 17 29.55 -14.31 25.97
CA ALA A 17 29.36 -14.96 27.27
C ALA A 17 29.47 -13.88 28.34
N PRO A 18 28.62 -13.81 29.34
CA PRO A 18 28.48 -14.80 30.39
C PRO A 18 27.02 -15.08 30.81
N ALA A 19 26.85 -16.25 31.45
CA ALA A 19 25.65 -16.73 32.03
C ALA A 19 24.93 -15.75 32.97
N LYS A 20 23.74 -15.33 32.57
CA LYS A 20 22.63 -14.93 33.45
C LYS A 20 21.32 -15.34 32.77
N GLN A 21 20.32 -15.69 33.57
CA GLN A 21 19.02 -16.21 33.17
C GLN A 21 18.51 -15.73 31.81
N PRO A 22 17.93 -16.58 30.97
CA PRO A 22 17.41 -16.18 29.70
C PRO A 22 16.40 -15.04 29.89
N SER A 23 16.67 -13.91 29.26
CA SER A 23 15.73 -12.80 29.25
C SER A 23 14.46 -13.27 28.53
N ALA A 24 13.33 -12.64 28.84
CA ALA A 24 12.06 -12.91 28.14
C ALA A 24 12.20 -12.80 26.60
N PHE A 25 13.27 -12.14 26.18
CA PHE A 25 13.66 -11.94 24.80
C PHE A 25 14.29 -13.19 24.14
N GLU A 26 15.14 -13.96 24.87
CA GLU A 26 15.71 -15.21 24.35
C GLU A 26 14.66 -16.31 24.20
N GLY A 27 13.68 -16.35 25.12
CA GLY A 27 12.54 -17.22 25.01
C GLY A 27 11.62 -16.90 23.81
N LEU A 28 11.49 -15.61 23.47
CA LEU A 28 10.69 -15.17 22.31
C LEU A 28 11.39 -15.50 20.98
N VAL A 29 12.72 -15.37 20.95
CA VAL A 29 13.52 -15.69 19.76
C VAL A 29 13.53 -17.19 19.48
N SER A 30 13.63 -18.03 20.50
CA SER A 30 13.60 -19.48 20.32
C SER A 30 12.23 -19.97 19.86
N LYS A 31 11.13 -19.35 20.33
CA LYS A 31 9.78 -19.67 19.87
C LYS A 31 9.52 -19.25 18.42
N THR A 32 9.98 -18.04 18.04
CA THR A 32 9.81 -17.57 16.65
C THR A 32 10.69 -18.31 15.65
N ALA A 33 11.86 -18.81 16.06
CA ALA A 33 12.71 -19.62 15.20
C ALA A 33 12.15 -21.04 14.96
N GLU A 34 11.38 -21.59 15.89
CA GLU A 34 10.69 -22.89 15.72
C GLU A 34 9.42 -22.78 14.86
N GLU A 35 8.73 -21.62 14.91
CA GLU A 35 7.49 -21.41 14.13
C GLU A 35 7.74 -21.03 12.67
N VAL A 36 8.97 -20.68 12.30
CA VAL A 36 9.31 -20.17 10.97
C VAL A 36 10.40 -21.03 10.33
N SER A 37 10.10 -22.31 10.10
CA SER A 37 10.96 -23.16 9.30
C SER A 37 10.87 -22.77 7.82
N GLY A 38 11.93 -22.16 7.27
CA GLY A 38 12.05 -21.90 5.83
C GLY A 38 12.58 -20.55 5.41
N PHE A 39 13.06 -19.70 6.33
CA PHE A 39 13.63 -18.40 5.97
C PHE A 39 15.15 -18.47 5.78
N GLU A 40 15.61 -18.02 4.63
CA GLU A 40 17.03 -17.72 4.41
C GLU A 40 17.37 -16.32 4.91
N VAL A 41 18.47 -16.26 5.65
CA VAL A 41 19.01 -15.00 6.18
C VAL A 41 20.28 -14.65 5.42
N GLN A 42 20.27 -13.53 4.66
CA GLN A 42 21.47 -13.02 3.99
C GLN A 42 21.95 -11.71 4.60
N VAL A 43 23.22 -11.64 4.92
CA VAL A 43 23.90 -10.46 5.47
C VAL A 43 24.86 -9.91 4.41
N LEU A 44 25.01 -8.61 4.34
CA LEU A 44 26.02 -7.93 3.50
C LEU A 44 27.39 -8.58 3.62
N GLY A 45 27.90 -9.08 2.49
CA GLY A 45 29.16 -9.84 2.44
C GLY A 45 29.01 -11.28 2.01
N GLY A 46 27.80 -11.71 1.55
CA GLY A 46 27.52 -13.04 1.01
C GLY A 46 26.48 -13.87 1.76
N MET A 47 25.81 -13.29 2.75
CA MET A 47 24.67 -13.89 3.43
C MET A 47 23.47 -12.94 3.40
N THR A 48 22.32 -13.36 2.89
CA THR A 48 21.09 -12.57 2.87
C THR A 48 20.19 -12.97 4.03
N LEU A 49 19.78 -12.03 4.85
CA LEU A 49 18.86 -12.21 5.96
C LEU A 49 17.43 -11.89 5.49
N ARG A 50 16.59 -12.88 5.29
CA ARG A 50 15.15 -12.68 5.19
C ARG A 50 14.57 -12.67 6.61
N ALA A 51 14.21 -11.51 7.12
CA ALA A 51 13.49 -11.43 8.38
C ALA A 51 12.07 -11.96 8.19
N PRO A 52 11.61 -12.93 9.01
CA PRO A 52 10.22 -13.32 9.01
C PRO A 52 9.34 -12.14 9.44
N GLN A 53 8.18 -11.99 8.82
CA GLN A 53 7.16 -11.08 9.32
C GLN A 53 6.76 -11.55 10.72
N VAL A 54 7.13 -10.80 11.74
CA VAL A 54 6.64 -11.03 13.09
C VAL A 54 5.32 -10.30 13.23
N TYR A 55 4.25 -11.04 13.29
CA TYR A 55 2.90 -10.52 13.48
C TYR A 55 2.79 -9.76 14.79
N ASN A 56 2.23 -8.57 14.73
CA ASN A 56 1.84 -7.83 15.91
C ASN A 56 0.45 -8.25 16.36
N THR A 57 0.41 -9.07 17.37
CA THR A 57 -0.84 -9.54 17.96
C THR A 57 -1.74 -8.40 18.45
N ASN A 58 -1.17 -7.27 18.86
CA ASN A 58 -1.95 -6.12 19.36
C ASN A 58 -2.58 -5.26 18.25
N PHE A 59 -2.02 -5.29 17.02
CA PHE A 59 -2.58 -4.59 15.86
C PHE A 59 -3.71 -5.40 15.17
N ILE A 60 -3.77 -6.66 15.47
CA ILE A 60 -4.55 -7.66 14.77
C ILE A 60 -5.98 -7.68 15.18
N GLN A 61 -6.28 -7.17 16.36
CA GLN A 61 -7.62 -7.38 16.88
C GLN A 61 -8.68 -6.93 15.88
N MET A 62 -9.17 -8.00 15.21
CA MET A 62 -10.52 -8.14 14.73
C MET A 62 -11.09 -7.03 13.85
N LYS A 63 -10.51 -6.39 12.96
CA LYS A 63 -11.25 -5.42 12.14
C LYS A 63 -10.44 -4.79 11.02
N ARG A 64 -9.40 -5.49 10.48
CA ARG A 64 -8.66 -4.97 9.34
C ARG A 64 -9.46 -4.87 8.07
N GLY A 65 -10.34 -5.83 7.82
CA GLY A 65 -11.22 -5.77 6.68
C GLY A 65 -12.09 -4.52 6.71
N PRO A 66 -12.89 -4.29 7.78
CA PRO A 66 -13.68 -3.08 7.95
C PRO A 66 -12.85 -1.79 7.93
N ARG A 67 -11.66 -1.77 8.55
CA ARG A 67 -10.79 -0.61 8.53
C ARG A 67 -10.30 -0.28 7.13
N ALA A 68 -9.76 -1.27 6.41
CA ALA A 68 -9.33 -1.10 5.03
C ALA A 68 -10.48 -0.63 4.12
N TYR A 69 -11.68 -1.18 4.34
CA TYR A 69 -12.88 -0.79 3.61
C TYR A 69 -13.27 0.67 3.89
N VAL A 70 -13.32 1.07 5.16
CA VAL A 70 -13.64 2.46 5.51
C VAL A 70 -12.55 3.42 5.04
N GLN A 71 -11.28 3.09 5.18
CA GLN A 71 -10.18 3.92 4.64
C GLN A 71 -10.37 4.15 3.14
N SER A 72 -10.72 3.09 2.40
CA SER A 72 -11.00 3.19 0.97
C SER A 72 -12.21 4.08 0.67
N LEU A 73 -13.36 3.84 1.29
CA LEU A 73 -14.57 4.63 1.07
C LEU A 73 -14.37 6.11 1.39
N ARG A 74 -13.66 6.38 2.43
CA ARG A 74 -13.41 7.72 2.89
C ARG A 74 -12.39 8.44 2.02
N LYS A 75 -11.33 7.80 1.53
CA LYS A 75 -10.39 8.38 0.56
C LYS A 75 -11.12 9.03 -0.61
N TYR A 76 -12.27 8.46 -0.97
CA TYR A 76 -13.09 8.92 -2.09
C TYR A 76 -14.42 9.58 -1.69
N SER A 77 -14.59 9.98 -0.43
CA SER A 77 -15.83 10.62 0.04
C SER A 77 -16.18 11.90 -0.70
N ALA A 78 -15.18 12.67 -1.14
CA ALA A 78 -15.36 13.87 -1.97
C ALA A 78 -15.98 13.56 -3.35
N PHE A 79 -15.93 12.30 -3.79
CA PHE A 79 -16.51 11.81 -5.05
C PHE A 79 -17.87 11.14 -4.86
N GLY A 80 -18.43 11.16 -3.63
CA GLY A 80 -19.78 10.68 -3.33
C GLY A 80 -19.83 9.34 -2.57
N ALA A 81 -18.70 8.75 -2.17
CA ALA A 81 -18.71 7.58 -1.32
C ALA A 81 -19.36 7.89 0.03
N THR A 82 -20.30 7.06 0.46
CA THR A 82 -20.97 7.16 1.76
C THR A 82 -20.51 6.03 2.67
N ILE A 83 -20.26 6.36 3.94
CA ILE A 83 -19.83 5.36 4.90
C ILE A 83 -21.06 4.91 5.68
N PRO A 84 -21.36 3.60 5.70
CA PRO A 84 -22.40 3.07 6.55
C PRO A 84 -22.15 3.45 8.02
N PRO A 85 -23.14 3.99 8.74
CA PRO A 85 -22.96 4.52 10.10
C PRO A 85 -22.40 3.52 11.11
N ASN A 86 -22.72 2.24 10.95
CA ASN A 86 -22.20 1.15 11.79
C ASN A 86 -20.70 0.93 11.64
N LEU A 87 -20.12 1.25 10.47
CA LEU A 87 -18.68 1.14 10.23
C LEU A 87 -17.86 2.17 11.02
N LEU A 88 -18.41 3.34 11.29
CA LEU A 88 -17.74 4.36 12.10
C LEU A 88 -17.58 3.91 13.56
N GLN A 89 -18.61 3.30 14.15
CA GLN A 89 -18.54 2.75 15.51
C GLN A 89 -17.49 1.65 15.65
N ILE A 90 -17.35 0.83 14.61
CA ILE A 90 -16.36 -0.25 14.59
C ILE A 90 -14.92 0.30 14.62
N ILE A 91 -14.69 1.47 14.04
CA ILE A 91 -13.34 2.06 13.94
C ILE A 91 -12.91 2.74 15.22
N ASP A 92 -13.81 3.45 15.90
CA ASP A 92 -13.49 4.10 17.18
C ASP A 92 -13.03 3.09 18.25
N GLU A 93 -13.48 1.82 18.12
CA GLU A 93 -13.06 0.73 19.01
C GLU A 93 -11.68 0.14 18.63
N ILE A 94 -11.15 0.41 17.42
CA ILE A 94 -9.92 -0.21 16.88
C ILE A 94 -8.67 0.64 17.12
N LEU A 95 -8.80 1.93 17.39
CA LEU A 95 -7.68 2.88 17.44
C LEU A 95 -6.81 2.73 18.71
N GLY A 96 -5.99 1.69 18.76
CA GLY A 96 -4.96 1.51 19.79
C GLY A 96 -3.84 0.59 19.35
N GLU A 97 -2.69 1.18 19.05
CA GLU A 97 -1.34 0.63 19.12
C GLU A 97 -0.65 -0.01 17.91
N LEU A 98 0.51 0.57 17.47
CA LEU A 98 1.85 0.09 17.19
C LEU A 98 2.55 -0.11 15.86
N GLY A 99 3.81 0.03 15.77
CA GLY A 99 4.89 0.34 14.93
C GLY A 99 5.91 -0.64 14.33
N LEU A 100 6.68 -0.22 13.30
CA LEU A 100 8.10 -0.39 12.91
C LEU A 100 8.56 -1.00 11.60
N GLY A 101 9.62 -0.63 11.07
CA GLY A 101 10.51 -0.14 10.09
C GLY A 101 11.70 -0.95 9.56
N ASP A 102 12.24 -0.52 8.45
CA ASP A 102 13.54 -0.60 7.73
C ASP A 102 13.84 -1.67 6.69
N LEU A 103 14.06 -1.20 5.41
CA LEU A 103 14.92 -1.86 4.39
C LEU A 103 15.21 -0.94 3.19
N LEU A 104 16.46 -0.90 2.74
CA LEU A 104 16.98 -0.10 1.62
C LEU A 104 17.43 -0.98 0.45
N GLY A 105 17.30 -0.51 -0.79
CA GLY A 105 17.75 -1.18 -2.00
C GLY A 105 18.71 -0.32 -2.85
N ASP A 106 19.63 -0.95 -3.56
CA ASP A 106 20.66 -0.32 -4.38
C ASP A 106 20.23 -0.16 -5.86
N GLY A 107 20.65 0.95 -6.47
CA GLY A 107 20.16 1.46 -7.74
C GLY A 107 20.70 0.81 -9.01
N ILE A 108 19.90 0.90 -10.05
CA ILE A 108 20.12 0.48 -11.43
C ILE A 108 20.34 1.74 -12.30
N GLY A 109 21.19 1.66 -13.30
CA GLY A 109 21.69 2.69 -14.21
C GLY A 109 20.89 4.00 -14.46
N ALA A 110 21.54 5.01 -15.02
CA ALA A 110 20.98 6.35 -15.19
C ALA A 110 19.62 6.36 -15.91
N GLY A 111 18.61 6.96 -15.27
CA GLY A 111 17.24 7.07 -15.81
C GLY A 111 16.34 5.85 -15.56
N ALA A 112 16.75 4.93 -14.72
CA ALA A 112 15.95 3.80 -14.26
C ALA A 112 16.17 3.55 -12.77
N GLY A 113 15.19 2.98 -12.08
CA GLY A 113 15.31 2.64 -10.67
C GLY A 113 14.26 1.64 -10.24
N GLU A 114 14.60 0.82 -9.26
CA GLU A 114 13.74 -0.16 -8.65
C GLU A 114 13.72 0.04 -7.13
N VAL A 115 12.56 -0.11 -6.54
CA VAL A 115 12.39 -0.10 -5.08
C VAL A 115 11.44 -1.23 -4.66
N ALA A 116 11.79 -1.91 -3.57
CA ALA A 116 10.96 -2.96 -3.02
C ALA A 116 9.63 -2.41 -2.50
N ALA A 117 8.53 -3.10 -2.83
CA ALA A 117 7.20 -2.90 -2.24
C ALA A 117 7.00 -3.96 -1.16
N VAL A 118 7.18 -3.56 0.10
CA VAL A 118 7.15 -4.48 1.25
C VAL A 118 5.74 -4.53 1.84
N PRO A 119 5.05 -5.70 1.77
CA PRO A 119 3.70 -5.81 2.31
C PRO A 119 3.71 -5.72 3.82
N GLN A 120 2.74 -5.00 4.35
CA GLN A 120 2.38 -5.07 5.76
C GLN A 120 1.43 -6.25 5.99
N MET A 121 1.10 -6.51 7.25
CA MET A 121 0.32 -7.69 7.61
C MET A 121 -1.00 -7.79 6.81
N PHE A 122 -1.29 -8.98 6.28
CA PHE A 122 -2.38 -9.26 5.35
C PHE A 122 -2.34 -8.41 4.07
N ASP A 123 -1.14 -7.92 3.69
CA ASP A 123 -0.98 -7.02 2.54
C ASP A 123 -1.90 -5.79 2.63
N SER A 124 -2.08 -5.26 3.87
CA SER A 124 -2.97 -4.12 4.11
C SER A 124 -2.47 -2.82 3.48
N GLU A 125 -1.19 -2.75 3.20
CA GLU A 125 -0.48 -1.71 2.44
C GLU A 125 0.89 -2.22 2.01
N TYR A 126 1.52 -1.53 1.07
CA TYR A 126 2.88 -1.80 0.62
C TYR A 126 3.75 -0.58 0.87
N LEU A 127 4.86 -0.79 1.58
CA LEU A 127 5.78 0.28 1.95
C LEU A 127 7.08 0.18 1.16
N ALA A 128 7.61 1.33 0.74
CA ALA A 128 8.83 1.44 -0.02
C ALA A 128 9.78 2.49 0.59
N ALA A 129 11.09 2.25 0.45
CA ALA A 129 12.12 3.12 0.94
C ALA A 129 12.28 4.36 0.05
N VAL A 130 12.40 5.53 0.67
CA VAL A 130 12.61 6.82 0.02
C VAL A 130 13.70 7.58 0.76
N GLN A 131 14.59 8.23 0.03
CA GLN A 131 15.62 9.10 0.58
C GLN A 131 15.30 10.57 0.31
N ILE A 132 15.39 11.40 1.35
CA ILE A 132 15.09 12.84 1.25
C ILE A 132 16.26 13.64 1.79
N GLY A 133 16.72 14.61 0.99
CA GLY A 133 17.71 15.60 1.42
C GLY A 133 19.17 15.23 1.18
N THR A 134 20.06 16.11 1.66
CA THR A 134 21.52 15.98 1.59
C THR A 134 22.17 16.35 2.92
N PRO A 135 22.79 15.41 3.68
CA PRO A 135 22.82 13.98 3.38
C PRO A 135 21.43 13.35 3.35
N PRO A 136 21.28 12.17 2.71
CA PRO A 136 20.01 11.47 2.62
C PRO A 136 19.46 11.11 4.00
N GLN A 137 18.15 11.34 4.17
CA GLN A 137 17.36 10.87 5.32
C GLN A 137 16.39 9.81 4.82
N ASP A 138 16.49 8.61 5.38
CA ASP A 138 15.68 7.47 4.97
C ASP A 138 14.32 7.52 5.63
N VAL A 139 13.27 7.45 4.81
CA VAL A 139 11.88 7.31 5.25
C VAL A 139 11.22 6.13 4.52
N THR A 140 10.15 5.62 5.10
CA THR A 140 9.40 4.50 4.51
C THR A 140 8.00 4.99 4.18
N LEU A 141 7.62 5.00 2.89
CA LEU A 141 6.38 5.59 2.42
C LEU A 141 5.48 4.57 1.74
N ASN A 142 4.18 4.75 1.88
CA ASN A 142 3.19 4.10 1.04
C ASN A 142 3.14 4.82 -0.32
N PHE A 143 3.37 4.07 -1.42
CA PHE A 143 3.25 4.60 -2.78
C PHE A 143 1.80 4.53 -3.21
N ASP A 144 1.21 5.67 -3.46
CA ASP A 144 -0.21 5.85 -3.61
C ASP A 144 -0.58 6.41 -4.99
N THR A 145 -1.02 5.53 -5.91
CA THR A 145 -1.49 5.96 -7.24
C THR A 145 -2.88 6.57 -7.23
N GLY A 146 -3.53 6.66 -6.08
CA GLY A 146 -4.82 7.32 -5.88
C GLY A 146 -4.73 8.68 -5.17
N SER A 147 -3.51 9.23 -4.90
CA SER A 147 -3.30 10.60 -4.43
C SER A 147 -2.05 11.22 -5.04
N SER A 148 -1.81 12.53 -4.79
CA SER A 148 -0.74 13.27 -5.47
C SER A 148 0.16 14.06 -4.52
N ASP A 149 0.04 13.83 -3.22
CA ASP A 149 0.83 14.52 -2.21
C ASP A 149 2.00 13.62 -1.77
N LEU A 150 3.22 14.18 -1.75
CA LEU A 150 4.36 13.55 -1.09
C LEU A 150 4.47 14.17 0.29
N TRP A 151 3.84 13.56 1.29
CA TRP A 151 3.88 14.07 2.64
C TRP A 151 4.59 13.11 3.60
N VAL A 152 5.28 13.68 4.59
CA VAL A 152 6.07 12.93 5.56
C VAL A 152 5.90 13.47 6.98
N PHE A 153 6.01 12.59 7.97
CA PHE A 153 6.31 13.02 9.33
C PHE A 153 7.61 13.82 9.34
N SER A 154 7.64 14.90 10.10
CA SER A 154 8.77 15.81 10.12
C SER A 154 9.17 16.21 11.53
N SER A 155 10.30 16.91 11.66
CA SER A 155 10.70 17.53 12.92
C SER A 155 9.70 18.56 13.45
N ASP A 156 8.79 19.02 12.62
CA ASP A 156 7.73 19.97 12.99
C ASP A 156 6.43 19.24 13.44
N THR A 157 6.35 17.92 13.30
CA THR A 157 5.26 17.11 13.83
C THR A 157 5.36 17.02 15.34
N PRO A 158 4.29 17.34 16.11
CA PRO A 158 4.31 17.21 17.57
C PRO A 158 4.69 15.80 18.01
N ALA A 159 5.61 15.68 18.97
CA ALA A 159 6.11 14.39 19.45
C ALA A 159 5.00 13.45 19.96
N THR A 160 3.86 14.01 20.40
CA THR A 160 2.67 13.23 20.82
C THR A 160 1.92 12.58 19.68
N GLN A 161 2.24 12.91 18.43
CA GLN A 161 1.65 12.35 17.22
C GLN A 161 2.62 11.41 16.48
N VAL A 162 3.87 11.30 16.97
CA VAL A 162 4.91 10.42 16.43
C VAL A 162 5.02 9.19 17.33
N ASN A 163 4.81 8.01 16.77
CA ASN A 163 4.82 6.74 17.51
C ASN A 163 5.78 5.73 16.86
N GLY A 164 7.01 6.16 16.57
CA GLY A 164 8.03 5.29 15.99
C GLY A 164 8.27 5.49 14.49
N GLN A 165 7.48 6.34 13.84
CA GLN A 165 7.72 6.73 12.44
C GLN A 165 9.09 7.40 12.30
N LYS A 166 9.75 7.18 11.18
CA LYS A 166 10.92 7.98 10.80
C LYS A 166 10.46 9.37 10.42
N ILE A 167 11.21 10.37 10.82
CA ILE A 167 10.87 11.78 10.56
C ILE A 167 11.90 12.42 9.62
N TYR A 168 11.39 13.22 8.69
CA TYR A 168 12.21 14.12 7.89
C TYR A 168 12.53 15.39 8.70
N THR A 169 13.80 15.79 8.73
CA THR A 169 14.28 16.99 9.41
C THR A 169 14.86 17.97 8.37
N PRO A 170 14.07 18.94 7.87
CA PRO A 170 14.52 19.88 6.83
C PRO A 170 15.80 20.61 7.21
N GLY A 171 15.95 20.99 8.47
CA GLY A 171 17.14 21.69 8.99
C GLY A 171 18.44 20.87 8.95
N GLN A 172 18.36 19.57 8.72
CA GLN A 172 19.53 18.68 8.57
C GLN A 172 19.91 18.45 7.10
N SER A 173 19.11 18.97 6.15
CA SER A 173 19.41 18.86 4.71
C SER A 173 19.96 20.18 4.18
N SER A 174 21.15 20.11 3.57
CA SER A 174 21.79 21.27 2.92
C SER A 174 21.09 21.69 1.61
N THR A 175 20.23 20.83 1.05
CA THR A 175 19.46 21.06 -0.19
C THR A 175 18.02 21.47 0.07
N SER A 176 17.56 21.37 1.33
CA SER A 176 16.21 21.77 1.72
C SER A 176 15.98 23.27 1.59
N LYS A 177 14.85 23.67 1.02
CA LYS A 177 14.42 25.07 0.92
C LYS A 177 12.95 25.18 1.25
N ALA A 178 12.59 26.03 2.22
CA ALA A 178 11.20 26.30 2.54
C ALA A 178 10.48 26.95 1.35
N LEU A 179 9.32 26.43 0.97
CA LEU A 179 8.43 27.04 -0.01
C LEU A 179 7.50 28.00 0.74
N ASN A 180 8.01 29.22 0.97
CA ASN A 180 7.34 30.23 1.79
C ASN A 180 5.94 30.58 1.28
N GLY A 181 4.97 30.55 2.18
CA GLY A 181 3.56 30.83 1.89
C GLY A 181 2.79 29.63 1.34
N ALA A 182 3.44 28.50 1.10
CA ALA A 182 2.77 27.26 0.75
C ALA A 182 2.33 26.50 2.00
N SER A 183 1.15 25.90 1.91
CA SER A 183 0.60 24.98 2.92
C SER A 183 -0.18 23.89 2.22
N TRP A 184 -0.40 22.80 2.93
CA TRP A 184 -1.16 21.67 2.42
C TRP A 184 -2.04 21.08 3.51
N THR A 185 -3.10 20.43 3.10
CA THR A 185 -4.01 19.70 3.98
C THR A 185 -4.64 18.58 3.21
N ILE A 186 -4.46 17.38 3.67
CA ILE A 186 -5.14 16.21 3.13
C ILE A 186 -5.98 15.57 4.24
N THR A 187 -7.18 15.16 3.89
CA THR A 187 -8.06 14.40 4.76
C THR A 187 -8.46 13.16 4.01
N TYR A 188 -8.10 12.05 4.57
CA TYR A 188 -8.55 10.76 4.11
C TYR A 188 -9.89 10.45 4.76
N GLY A 189 -10.60 9.59 4.19
CA GLY A 189 -11.91 9.51 4.64
C GLY A 189 -12.12 8.67 5.88
N ASP A 190 -11.14 8.00 6.51
CA ASP A 190 -11.24 7.47 7.89
C ASP A 190 -11.17 8.57 8.97
N GLY A 191 -11.25 9.84 8.56
CA GLY A 191 -11.00 10.97 9.42
C GLY A 191 -9.53 11.16 9.75
N SER A 192 -8.65 10.25 9.29
CA SER A 192 -7.22 10.46 9.31
C SER A 192 -6.83 11.57 8.35
N GLY A 193 -5.73 12.21 8.60
CA GLY A 193 -5.27 13.28 7.75
C GLY A 193 -3.98 13.87 8.25
N ALA A 194 -3.41 14.70 7.41
CA ALA A 194 -2.21 15.43 7.75
C ALA A 194 -2.28 16.83 7.13
N SER A 195 -1.55 17.75 7.73
CA SER A 195 -1.41 19.12 7.22
C SER A 195 -0.09 19.70 7.65
N GLY A 196 0.39 20.68 6.89
CA GLY A 196 1.67 21.27 7.23
C GLY A 196 2.16 22.32 6.26
N ILE A 197 3.48 22.43 6.22
CA ILE A 197 4.25 23.35 5.39
C ILE A 197 4.99 22.57 4.31
N VAL A 198 5.52 23.27 3.33
CA VAL A 198 6.14 22.66 2.16
C VAL A 198 7.60 23.08 2.07
N TYR A 199 8.46 22.13 1.82
CA TYR A 199 9.85 22.32 1.42
C TYR A 199 10.05 21.80 0.00
N THR A 200 11.09 22.25 -0.68
CA THR A 200 11.66 21.55 -1.82
C THR A 200 12.97 20.94 -1.38
N ASP A 201 13.22 19.70 -1.77
CA ASP A 201 14.46 19.00 -1.47
C ASP A 201 14.77 17.95 -2.54
N VAL A 202 15.94 17.33 -2.47
CA VAL A 202 16.27 16.15 -3.26
C VAL A 202 15.46 14.97 -2.73
N VAL A 203 14.76 14.28 -3.61
CA VAL A 203 14.07 13.03 -3.30
C VAL A 203 14.57 11.94 -4.23
N THR A 204 14.99 10.81 -3.63
CA THR A 204 15.51 9.66 -4.38
C THR A 204 14.69 8.41 -4.07
N VAL A 205 14.26 7.72 -5.12
CA VAL A 205 13.51 6.46 -5.05
C VAL A 205 14.20 5.45 -5.97
N GLY A 206 14.71 4.35 -5.41
CA GLY A 206 15.35 3.29 -6.21
C GLY A 206 16.50 3.78 -7.12
N GLY A 207 17.20 4.85 -6.70
CA GLY A 207 18.27 5.47 -7.50
C GLY A 207 17.81 6.57 -8.48
N VAL A 208 16.50 6.74 -8.71
CA VAL A 208 15.97 7.89 -9.45
C VAL A 208 15.88 9.10 -8.53
N SER A 209 16.57 10.19 -8.87
CA SER A 209 16.62 11.40 -8.04
C SER A 209 15.94 12.59 -8.71
N VAL A 210 15.11 13.28 -7.94
CA VAL A 210 14.47 14.55 -8.31
C VAL A 210 15.05 15.67 -7.42
N PRO A 211 15.79 16.64 -7.96
CA PRO A 211 16.57 17.59 -7.14
C PRO A 211 15.73 18.68 -6.45
N ASN A 212 14.51 18.93 -6.87
CA ASN A 212 13.64 19.98 -6.33
C ASN A 212 12.21 19.46 -6.19
N GLN A 213 12.04 18.29 -5.56
CA GLN A 213 10.72 17.73 -5.26
C GLN A 213 10.08 18.49 -4.10
N ALA A 214 8.80 18.82 -4.24
CA ALA A 214 8.01 19.32 -3.12
C ALA A 214 7.83 18.20 -2.08
N VAL A 215 8.26 18.48 -0.85
CA VAL A 215 8.13 17.62 0.31
C VAL A 215 7.20 18.30 1.30
N GLU A 216 6.07 17.70 1.55
CA GLU A 216 5.01 18.20 2.39
C GLU A 216 5.26 17.75 3.83
N ALA A 217 5.97 18.60 4.60
CA ALA A 217 6.34 18.32 5.98
C ALA A 217 5.14 18.50 6.90
N ALA A 218 4.73 17.43 7.55
CA ALA A 218 3.58 17.46 8.43
C ALA A 218 3.88 18.22 9.73
N THR A 219 3.03 19.19 10.06
CA THR A 219 2.97 19.87 11.35
C THR A 219 1.84 19.36 12.22
N LYS A 220 0.92 18.59 11.61
CA LYS A 220 -0.18 17.91 12.28
C LYS A 220 -0.49 16.62 11.54
N VAL A 221 -0.59 15.53 12.29
CA VAL A 221 -1.05 14.22 11.80
C VAL A 221 -2.14 13.71 12.72
N ALA A 222 -3.15 13.08 12.18
CA ALA A 222 -4.31 12.61 12.94
C ALA A 222 -4.80 11.25 12.44
N GLY A 223 -5.55 10.57 13.32
CA GLY A 223 -6.20 9.30 13.02
C GLY A 223 -5.22 8.14 12.91
N SER A 224 -5.45 7.28 11.95
CA SER A 224 -4.71 6.03 11.78
C SER A 224 -3.23 6.22 11.49
N PHE A 225 -2.84 7.31 10.83
CA PHE A 225 -1.43 7.56 10.49
C PHE A 225 -0.53 7.73 11.72
N SER A 226 -0.99 8.42 12.76
CA SER A 226 -0.20 8.56 13.98
C SER A 226 -0.01 7.24 14.73
N GLN A 227 -0.78 6.21 14.39
CA GLN A 227 -0.70 4.89 15.01
C GLN A 227 0.01 3.85 14.15
N ASP A 228 0.19 4.16 12.88
CA ASP A 228 0.97 3.33 11.95
C ASP A 228 2.44 3.74 12.00
N ALA A 229 3.19 3.07 12.87
CA ALA A 229 4.60 3.39 13.02
C ALA A 229 5.49 2.83 11.89
N ALA A 230 4.96 2.01 11.00
CA ALA A 230 5.70 1.48 9.86
C ALA A 230 5.77 2.50 8.71
N SER A 231 4.72 3.30 8.53
CA SER A 231 4.61 4.29 7.47
C SER A 231 5.01 5.68 7.98
N SER A 232 5.97 6.29 7.32
CA SER A 232 6.41 7.67 7.59
C SER A 232 5.67 8.72 6.78
N GLY A 233 4.67 8.32 6.00
CA GLY A 233 3.88 9.16 5.12
C GLY A 233 3.53 8.48 3.80
N LEU A 234 3.13 9.27 2.82
CA LEU A 234 2.73 8.81 1.51
C LEU A 234 3.57 9.47 0.39
N LEU A 235 3.77 8.74 -0.69
CA LEU A 235 4.30 9.26 -1.94
C LEU A 235 3.21 9.11 -3.02
N GLY A 236 2.51 10.21 -3.30
CA GLY A 236 1.44 10.24 -4.29
C GLY A 236 1.96 10.11 -5.72
N LEU A 237 1.32 9.24 -6.50
CA LEU A 237 1.67 8.89 -7.88
C LEU A 237 0.50 9.09 -8.85
N ALA A 238 -0.59 9.74 -8.43
CA ALA A 238 -1.69 10.16 -9.29
C ALA A 238 -1.32 11.43 -10.10
N MET A 239 -2.29 12.13 -10.65
CA MET A 239 -2.05 13.30 -11.50
C MET A 239 -1.81 14.57 -10.65
N ASP A 240 -0.92 15.46 -11.10
CA ASP A 240 -0.60 16.73 -10.41
C ASP A 240 -1.84 17.57 -10.06
N SER A 241 -2.92 17.42 -10.83
CA SER A 241 -4.15 18.22 -10.68
C SER A 241 -4.88 18.05 -9.35
N ILE A 242 -4.65 16.93 -8.64
CA ILE A 242 -5.27 16.68 -7.34
C ILE A 242 -4.30 16.87 -6.15
N ASN A 243 -3.09 17.38 -6.38
CA ASN A 243 -2.19 17.75 -5.29
C ASN A 243 -2.82 18.88 -4.44
N THR A 244 -2.70 18.78 -3.11
CA THR A 244 -3.42 19.65 -2.18
C THR A 244 -2.70 20.93 -1.80
N VAL A 245 -1.45 21.13 -2.21
CA VAL A 245 -0.65 22.31 -1.87
C VAL A 245 -1.31 23.59 -2.40
N LYS A 246 -1.39 24.60 -1.54
CA LYS A 246 -1.89 25.94 -1.85
C LYS A 246 -0.79 26.98 -1.65
N PRO A 247 -0.78 28.10 -2.40
CA PRO A 247 -1.77 28.50 -3.43
C PRO A 247 -1.61 27.76 -4.76
N GLN A 248 -0.52 27.01 -4.98
CA GLN A 248 -0.22 26.34 -6.24
C GLN A 248 0.07 24.86 -6.00
N ALA A 249 -0.71 23.99 -6.65
CA ALA A 249 -0.48 22.55 -6.65
C ALA A 249 0.95 22.21 -7.13
N GLN A 250 1.57 21.25 -6.49
CA GLN A 250 2.92 20.79 -6.82
C GLN A 250 2.87 19.54 -7.70
N LYS A 251 3.98 19.24 -8.35
CA LYS A 251 4.11 18.03 -9.15
C LYS A 251 4.44 16.83 -8.28
N THR A 252 3.89 15.69 -8.65
CA THR A 252 4.26 14.41 -8.06
C THR A 252 5.71 14.07 -8.34
N PHE A 253 6.28 13.13 -7.57
CA PHE A 253 7.62 12.60 -7.81
C PHE A 253 7.74 12.04 -9.24
N PHE A 254 6.77 11.22 -9.66
CA PHE A 254 6.79 10.65 -11.01
C PHE A 254 6.72 11.71 -12.10
N SER A 255 5.85 12.71 -11.95
CA SER A 255 5.73 13.81 -12.92
C SER A 255 7.04 14.60 -13.08
N ASN A 256 7.77 14.83 -11.99
CA ASN A 256 9.08 15.47 -12.02
C ASN A 256 10.17 14.57 -12.58
N ALA A 257 10.16 13.27 -12.24
CA ALA A 257 11.15 12.30 -12.69
C ALA A 257 11.02 11.96 -14.17
N MET A 258 9.79 11.99 -14.69
CA MET A 258 9.39 11.42 -16.00
C MET A 258 10.29 11.88 -17.17
N ALA A 259 10.70 13.15 -17.19
CA ALA A 259 11.57 13.67 -18.27
C ALA A 259 13.01 13.09 -18.23
N GLY A 260 13.44 12.59 -17.07
CA GLY A 260 14.76 11.98 -16.88
C GLY A 260 14.75 10.46 -16.96
N LEU A 261 13.58 9.83 -16.98
CA LEU A 261 13.45 8.38 -17.06
C LEU A 261 13.75 7.87 -18.48
N ALA A 262 14.32 6.67 -18.58
CA ALA A 262 14.57 6.02 -19.86
C ALA A 262 13.26 5.73 -20.63
N MET A 263 12.22 5.35 -19.90
CA MET A 263 10.84 5.28 -20.39
C MET A 263 9.96 6.11 -19.44
N PRO A 264 9.02 6.97 -19.94
CA PRO A 264 8.20 7.83 -19.10
C PRO A 264 7.04 7.05 -18.43
N LEU A 265 7.39 6.03 -17.66
CA LEU A 265 6.47 5.10 -16.99
C LEU A 265 7.03 4.59 -15.67
N PHE A 266 6.16 4.03 -14.86
CA PHE A 266 6.53 3.16 -13.76
C PHE A 266 5.65 1.91 -13.74
N THR A 267 6.10 0.86 -13.03
CA THR A 267 5.36 -0.39 -12.89
C THR A 267 5.09 -0.69 -11.42
N ALA A 268 4.03 -1.43 -11.16
CA ALA A 268 3.73 -2.00 -9.84
C ALA A 268 3.60 -3.52 -9.97
N ASN A 269 4.42 -4.23 -9.23
CA ASN A 269 4.42 -5.69 -9.13
C ASN A 269 4.20 -6.10 -7.66
N LEU A 270 3.01 -5.82 -7.13
CA LEU A 270 2.64 -6.17 -5.74
C LEU A 270 2.41 -7.67 -5.63
N LYS A 271 2.88 -8.29 -4.56
CA LYS A 271 2.80 -9.74 -4.36
C LYS A 271 2.08 -10.07 -3.05
N GLN A 272 1.40 -11.21 -3.03
CA GLN A 272 0.72 -11.67 -1.83
C GLN A 272 1.71 -12.24 -0.82
N GLY A 273 1.77 -11.63 0.38
CA GLY A 273 2.56 -12.13 1.50
C GLY A 273 4.08 -12.05 1.34
N GLU A 274 4.58 -11.50 0.25
CA GLU A 274 6.00 -11.34 -0.01
C GLU A 274 6.32 -9.98 -0.67
N PRO A 275 7.56 -9.47 -0.56
CA PRO A 275 7.94 -8.25 -1.23
C PRO A 275 7.78 -8.34 -2.75
N GLY A 276 7.08 -7.37 -3.30
CA GLY A 276 7.09 -7.02 -4.72
C GLY A 276 8.02 -5.84 -4.97
N ASN A 277 7.76 -5.07 -6.03
CA ASN A 277 8.57 -3.91 -6.39
C ASN A 277 7.80 -2.89 -7.24
N TYR A 278 8.35 -1.68 -7.26
CA TYR A 278 8.04 -0.64 -8.23
C TYR A 278 9.27 -0.38 -9.08
N ASN A 279 9.11 -0.38 -10.41
CA ASN A 279 10.17 -0.02 -11.35
C ASN A 279 9.85 1.34 -11.97
N PHE A 280 10.82 2.23 -12.02
CA PHE A 280 10.72 3.53 -12.66
C PHE A 280 11.62 3.58 -13.89
N GLY A 281 11.05 3.94 -15.05
CA GLY A 281 11.81 4.13 -16.29
C GLY A 281 12.07 2.85 -17.10
N PHE A 282 11.62 1.70 -16.66
CA PHE A 282 11.76 0.44 -17.39
C PHE A 282 10.63 -0.55 -17.05
N VAL A 283 10.53 -1.59 -17.86
CA VAL A 283 9.65 -2.73 -17.66
C VAL A 283 10.49 -3.99 -17.59
N ASP A 284 10.47 -4.69 -16.46
CA ASP A 284 11.15 -5.98 -16.33
C ASP A 284 10.28 -7.09 -16.92
N GLN A 285 10.76 -7.70 -17.99
CA GLN A 285 10.07 -8.78 -18.69
C GLN A 285 10.04 -10.09 -17.88
N THR A 286 10.79 -10.20 -16.81
CA THR A 286 10.77 -11.38 -15.93
C THR A 286 9.61 -11.37 -14.95
N GLU A 287 8.97 -10.23 -14.74
CA GLU A 287 7.88 -10.03 -13.77
C GLU A 287 6.49 -10.41 -14.29
N PHE A 288 6.36 -10.58 -15.62
CA PHE A 288 5.07 -10.92 -16.22
C PHE A 288 5.23 -11.96 -17.36
N THR A 289 4.08 -12.49 -17.78
CA THR A 289 3.99 -13.41 -18.91
C THR A 289 3.03 -12.89 -19.98
N GLY A 290 3.29 -13.25 -21.22
CA GLY A 290 2.48 -12.81 -22.37
C GLY A 290 2.74 -11.35 -22.74
N ASN A 291 1.70 -10.69 -23.26
CA ASN A 291 1.76 -9.29 -23.69
C ASN A 291 1.13 -8.38 -22.65
N ILE A 292 1.67 -7.17 -22.50
CA ILE A 292 1.02 -6.11 -21.73
C ILE A 292 -0.14 -5.54 -22.58
N ASN A 293 -1.35 -5.62 -22.05
CA ASN A 293 -2.53 -5.06 -22.69
C ASN A 293 -2.77 -3.63 -22.19
N PHE A 294 -2.59 -2.64 -23.06
CA PHE A 294 -2.74 -1.24 -22.75
C PHE A 294 -4.13 -0.71 -23.07
N VAL A 295 -4.71 0.05 -22.14
CA VAL A 295 -5.96 0.79 -22.32
C VAL A 295 -5.74 2.27 -22.03
N PRO A 296 -6.52 3.18 -22.68
CA PRO A 296 -6.40 4.63 -22.43
C PRO A 296 -6.74 4.98 -20.97
N VAL A 297 -6.04 5.98 -20.43
CA VAL A 297 -6.34 6.58 -19.14
C VAL A 297 -7.20 7.82 -19.31
N ASN A 298 -8.30 7.90 -18.57
CA ASN A 298 -9.08 9.12 -18.38
C ASN A 298 -8.60 9.87 -17.12
N ALA A 299 -7.70 10.83 -17.31
CA ALA A 299 -7.13 11.60 -16.21
C ALA A 299 -7.99 12.79 -15.75
N SER A 300 -9.21 12.95 -16.25
CA SER A 300 -10.05 14.14 -15.98
C SER A 300 -10.37 14.37 -14.50
N GLN A 301 -10.38 13.31 -13.69
CA GLN A 301 -10.60 13.36 -12.25
C GLN A 301 -9.29 13.28 -11.43
N GLY A 302 -8.14 13.27 -12.10
CA GLY A 302 -6.83 13.24 -11.46
C GLY A 302 -6.31 11.83 -11.14
N PHE A 303 -6.97 10.77 -11.63
CA PHE A 303 -6.62 9.37 -11.35
C PHE A 303 -6.17 8.61 -12.60
N TRP A 304 -5.53 7.46 -12.40
CA TRP A 304 -5.26 6.45 -13.41
C TRP A 304 -6.54 5.65 -13.71
N ALA A 305 -7.53 6.35 -14.27
CA ALA A 305 -8.84 5.78 -14.53
C ALA A 305 -8.92 5.14 -15.91
N PHE A 306 -9.52 3.96 -15.98
CA PHE A 306 -9.69 3.17 -17.19
C PHE A 306 -11.07 2.56 -17.26
N GLN A 307 -11.44 2.03 -18.43
CA GLN A 307 -12.71 1.36 -18.66
C GLN A 307 -12.54 -0.16 -18.46
N SER A 308 -13.41 -0.75 -17.63
CA SER A 308 -13.64 -2.19 -17.56
C SER A 308 -14.96 -2.52 -18.24
N GLU A 309 -14.99 -3.60 -19.05
CA GLU A 309 -16.17 -3.98 -19.81
C GLU A 309 -17.11 -4.89 -19.02
N GLY A 310 -16.61 -5.53 -17.97
CA GLY A 310 -17.41 -6.45 -17.18
C GLY A 310 -16.58 -7.48 -16.43
N PHE A 311 -17.23 -8.52 -15.94
CA PHE A 311 -16.60 -9.53 -15.11
C PHE A 311 -17.21 -10.92 -15.27
N SER A 312 -16.53 -11.94 -14.75
CA SER A 312 -17.09 -13.26 -14.49
C SER A 312 -16.61 -13.80 -13.14
N VAL A 313 -17.37 -14.73 -12.55
CA VAL A 313 -17.06 -15.35 -11.26
C VAL A 313 -16.81 -16.84 -11.48
N GLY A 314 -15.65 -17.33 -11.07
CA GLY A 314 -15.22 -18.70 -11.31
C GLY A 314 -15.30 -19.08 -12.79
N ASN A 315 -15.94 -20.20 -13.06
CA ASN A 315 -16.22 -20.68 -14.42
C ASN A 315 -17.54 -20.16 -15.01
N GLY A 316 -18.15 -19.13 -14.37
CA GLY A 316 -19.42 -18.56 -14.82
C GLY A 316 -19.27 -17.77 -16.11
N GLN A 317 -20.43 -17.44 -16.72
CA GLN A 317 -20.45 -16.64 -17.94
C GLN A 317 -20.01 -15.20 -17.66
N ALA A 318 -19.31 -14.59 -18.63
CA ALA A 318 -18.96 -13.19 -18.58
C ALA A 318 -20.23 -12.31 -18.57
N GLN A 319 -20.28 -11.42 -17.61
CA GLN A 319 -21.34 -10.43 -17.46
C GLN A 319 -20.88 -9.12 -18.09
N ASN A 320 -21.66 -8.57 -19.01
CA ASN A 320 -21.44 -7.25 -19.55
C ASN A 320 -21.83 -6.21 -18.50
N PHE A 321 -20.82 -5.59 -17.89
CA PHE A 321 -20.99 -4.62 -16.80
C PHE A 321 -19.96 -3.50 -16.96
N PRO A 322 -20.14 -2.62 -17.97
CA PRO A 322 -19.18 -1.58 -18.27
C PRO A 322 -19.16 -0.51 -17.18
N HIS A 323 -17.98 -0.25 -16.63
CA HIS A 323 -17.77 0.75 -15.57
C HIS A 323 -16.38 1.34 -15.65
N GLN A 324 -16.23 2.56 -15.13
CA GLN A 324 -14.93 3.17 -14.93
C GLN A 324 -14.30 2.63 -13.64
N ALA A 325 -13.03 2.31 -13.68
CA ALA A 325 -12.23 1.93 -12.52
C ALA A 325 -10.95 2.75 -12.44
N ILE A 326 -10.40 2.90 -11.25
CA ILE A 326 -9.07 3.47 -11.03
C ILE A 326 -8.14 2.38 -10.48
N ALA A 327 -6.86 2.40 -10.90
CA ALA A 327 -5.82 1.57 -10.30
C ALA A 327 -5.19 2.34 -9.14
N ASP A 328 -5.29 1.79 -7.93
CA ASP A 328 -4.93 2.51 -6.70
C ASP A 328 -4.10 1.63 -5.74
N THR A 329 -2.79 1.83 -5.72
CA THR A 329 -1.84 1.15 -4.84
C THR A 329 -1.89 1.62 -3.38
N GLY A 330 -2.59 2.70 -3.08
CA GLY A 330 -2.85 3.20 -1.73
C GLY A 330 -4.20 2.75 -1.17
N THR A 331 -4.90 1.85 -1.86
CA THR A 331 -6.15 1.24 -1.40
C THR A 331 -6.01 -0.28 -1.35
N THR A 332 -6.19 -0.86 -0.17
CA THR A 332 -6.03 -2.30 0.04
C THR A 332 -7.05 -3.13 -0.74
N LEU A 333 -8.34 -2.75 -0.68
CA LEU A 333 -9.46 -3.54 -1.17
C LEU A 333 -9.80 -3.22 -2.64
N MET A 334 -10.52 -4.15 -3.26
CA MET A 334 -11.19 -3.91 -4.53
C MET A 334 -12.62 -3.46 -4.23
N LEU A 335 -12.94 -2.18 -4.49
CA LEU A 335 -14.27 -1.63 -4.30
C LEU A 335 -14.99 -1.52 -5.63
N VAL A 336 -16.13 -2.17 -5.73
CA VAL A 336 -16.93 -2.25 -6.96
C VAL A 336 -18.38 -1.87 -6.68
N ALA A 337 -19.15 -1.64 -7.71
CA ALA A 337 -20.60 -1.43 -7.55
C ALA A 337 -21.22 -2.57 -6.72
N ASP A 338 -22.20 -2.23 -5.88
CA ASP A 338 -22.80 -3.17 -4.94
C ASP A 338 -23.35 -4.41 -5.67
N GLU A 339 -23.92 -4.24 -6.89
CA GLU A 339 -24.40 -5.31 -7.72
C GLU A 339 -23.31 -6.29 -8.16
N MET A 340 -22.09 -5.80 -8.41
CA MET A 340 -20.95 -6.64 -8.76
C MET A 340 -20.43 -7.40 -7.54
N ALA A 341 -20.37 -6.77 -6.38
CA ALA A 341 -19.98 -7.41 -5.11
C ALA A 341 -21.01 -8.50 -4.72
N GLU A 342 -22.30 -8.20 -4.79
CA GLU A 342 -23.38 -9.15 -4.54
C GLU A 342 -23.33 -10.34 -5.50
N ALA A 343 -23.12 -10.09 -6.80
CA ALA A 343 -23.00 -11.14 -7.80
C ALA A 343 -21.81 -12.07 -7.54
N TYR A 344 -20.69 -11.54 -7.05
CA TYR A 344 -19.54 -12.33 -6.64
C TYR A 344 -19.87 -13.21 -5.42
N TYR A 345 -20.37 -12.61 -4.34
CA TYR A 345 -20.63 -13.32 -3.08
C TYR A 345 -21.84 -14.24 -3.16
N ALA A 346 -22.75 -14.06 -4.12
CA ALA A 346 -23.81 -15.03 -4.40
C ALA A 346 -23.28 -16.43 -4.82
N GLN A 347 -22.01 -16.53 -5.24
CA GLN A 347 -21.35 -17.78 -5.55
C GLN A 347 -20.59 -18.39 -4.36
N VAL A 348 -20.61 -17.76 -3.19
CA VAL A 348 -19.97 -18.20 -1.95
C VAL A 348 -21.05 -18.56 -0.92
N PRO A 349 -21.27 -19.86 -0.63
CA PRO A 349 -22.44 -20.32 0.12
C PRO A 349 -22.63 -19.69 1.51
N SER A 350 -21.56 -19.44 2.25
CA SER A 350 -21.62 -18.83 3.60
C SER A 350 -21.54 -17.31 3.58
N ALA A 351 -21.36 -16.70 2.40
CA ALA A 351 -21.14 -15.25 2.34
C ALA A 351 -22.39 -14.47 2.77
N GLN A 352 -22.14 -13.43 3.52
CA GLN A 352 -23.16 -12.46 3.94
C GLN A 352 -22.56 -11.07 4.04
N ASN A 353 -23.34 -10.06 3.68
CA ASN A 353 -23.03 -8.68 4.00
C ASN A 353 -23.40 -8.45 5.46
N ASN A 354 -22.41 -8.47 6.34
CA ASN A 354 -22.61 -8.42 7.79
C ASN A 354 -22.45 -6.98 8.28
N ALA A 355 -23.57 -6.34 8.63
CA ALA A 355 -23.57 -4.98 9.12
C ALA A 355 -22.81 -4.78 10.44
N GLN A 356 -22.62 -5.83 11.26
CA GLN A 356 -21.86 -5.75 12.51
C GLN A 356 -20.34 -5.78 12.26
N VAL A 357 -19.92 -6.46 11.21
CA VAL A 357 -18.51 -6.50 10.77
C VAL A 357 -18.23 -5.38 9.76
N GLY A 358 -19.26 -4.93 9.06
CA GLY A 358 -19.21 -3.80 8.16
C GLY A 358 -18.81 -4.12 6.73
N GLY A 359 -19.17 -5.30 6.24
CA GLY A 359 -18.92 -5.71 4.85
C GLY A 359 -19.19 -7.20 4.62
N PHE A 360 -18.85 -7.68 3.44
CA PHE A 360 -18.97 -9.08 3.10
C PHE A 360 -17.97 -9.93 3.85
N VAL A 361 -18.50 -10.94 4.54
CA VAL A 361 -17.75 -11.97 5.27
C VAL A 361 -18.26 -13.36 4.87
N PHE A 362 -17.44 -14.38 5.12
CA PHE A 362 -17.74 -15.78 4.81
C PHE A 362 -16.97 -16.71 5.74
N ASP A 363 -17.29 -18.00 5.73
CA ASP A 363 -16.55 -19.01 6.49
C ASP A 363 -15.12 -19.14 5.92
N CYS A 364 -14.11 -19.04 6.79
CA CYS A 364 -12.70 -19.09 6.36
C CYS A 364 -12.30 -20.43 5.73
N SER A 365 -13.05 -21.50 6.01
CA SER A 365 -12.83 -22.84 5.42
C SER A 365 -13.26 -22.92 3.95
N GLU A 366 -14.04 -21.95 3.45
CA GLU A 366 -14.49 -21.96 2.05
C GLU A 366 -13.36 -21.63 1.06
N GLU A 367 -13.34 -22.34 -0.04
CA GLU A 367 -12.55 -21.99 -1.22
C GLU A 367 -13.33 -20.99 -2.05
N LEU A 368 -12.80 -19.78 -2.18
CA LEU A 368 -13.45 -18.72 -2.94
C LEU A 368 -13.24 -18.91 -4.45
N PRO A 369 -14.26 -18.64 -5.28
CA PRO A 369 -14.08 -18.57 -6.71
C PRO A 369 -13.17 -17.40 -7.10
N SER A 370 -12.50 -17.48 -8.25
CA SER A 370 -11.81 -16.33 -8.83
C SER A 370 -12.82 -15.29 -9.33
N LEU A 371 -12.41 -14.02 -9.34
CA LEU A 371 -13.06 -12.98 -10.12
C LEU A 371 -12.21 -12.69 -11.36
N THR A 372 -12.81 -12.67 -12.55
CA THR A 372 -12.14 -12.22 -13.77
C THR A 372 -12.69 -10.87 -14.18
N ALA A 373 -11.85 -9.83 -14.23
CA ALA A 373 -12.20 -8.53 -14.76
C ALA A 373 -11.78 -8.41 -16.23
N ASN A 374 -12.70 -7.93 -17.10
CA ASN A 374 -12.41 -7.75 -18.52
C ASN A 374 -12.00 -6.30 -18.78
N ILE A 375 -10.78 -6.08 -19.28
CA ILE A 375 -10.20 -4.75 -19.46
C ILE A 375 -9.54 -4.67 -20.85
N GLY A 376 -10.19 -4.03 -21.81
CA GLY A 376 -9.64 -3.83 -23.15
C GLY A 376 -9.21 -5.14 -23.85
N GLY A 377 -9.95 -6.23 -23.62
CA GLY A 377 -9.63 -7.55 -24.13
C GLY A 377 -8.69 -8.38 -23.25
N TYR A 378 -8.12 -7.82 -22.20
CA TYR A 378 -7.38 -8.57 -21.18
C TYR A 378 -8.34 -9.12 -20.12
N GLN A 379 -8.15 -10.37 -19.76
CA GLN A 379 -8.88 -11.03 -18.68
C GLN A 379 -7.99 -11.10 -17.43
N ALA A 380 -8.15 -10.14 -16.53
CA ALA A 380 -7.47 -10.12 -15.26
C ALA A 380 -8.12 -11.09 -14.28
N VAL A 381 -7.49 -12.21 -14.02
CA VAL A 381 -8.01 -13.23 -13.09
C VAL A 381 -7.47 -12.95 -11.68
N ILE A 382 -8.37 -12.63 -10.75
CA ILE A 382 -8.07 -12.44 -9.34
C ILE A 382 -8.39 -13.75 -8.61
N PRO A 383 -7.41 -14.52 -8.14
CA PRO A 383 -7.64 -15.77 -7.43
C PRO A 383 -8.43 -15.60 -6.14
N GLY A 384 -9.26 -16.57 -5.81
CA GLY A 384 -10.02 -16.58 -4.56
C GLY A 384 -9.14 -16.49 -3.31
N SER A 385 -7.91 -17.01 -3.38
CA SER A 385 -6.91 -16.90 -2.30
C SER A 385 -6.49 -15.44 -2.02
N ILE A 386 -6.46 -14.58 -3.03
CA ILE A 386 -6.21 -13.14 -2.87
C ILE A 386 -7.46 -12.43 -2.35
N ILE A 387 -8.65 -12.86 -2.78
CA ILE A 387 -9.92 -12.28 -2.35
C ILE A 387 -10.23 -12.64 -0.89
N LYS A 388 -9.73 -13.75 -0.36
CA LYS A 388 -9.77 -14.08 1.07
C LYS A 388 -8.78 -13.17 1.81
N PHE A 389 -9.21 -11.96 2.15
CA PHE A 389 -8.31 -10.87 2.55
C PHE A 389 -7.74 -11.05 3.96
N ALA A 390 -8.60 -11.18 4.98
CA ALA A 390 -8.16 -11.21 6.37
C ALA A 390 -9.14 -11.97 7.26
N PRO A 391 -8.68 -12.52 8.41
CA PRO A 391 -9.57 -12.96 9.47
C PRO A 391 -10.48 -11.84 9.96
N ALA A 392 -11.73 -12.14 10.29
CA ALA A 392 -12.69 -11.17 10.80
C ALA A 392 -13.02 -11.36 12.29
N ASP A 393 -12.72 -12.53 12.86
CA ASP A 393 -13.06 -12.89 14.24
C ASP A 393 -11.83 -13.25 15.10
N THR A 394 -10.65 -13.39 14.52
CA THR A 394 -9.39 -13.67 15.21
C THR A 394 -8.20 -13.00 14.51
N ASP A 395 -7.01 -13.24 15.02
CA ASP A 395 -5.77 -12.63 14.55
C ASP A 395 -5.05 -13.45 13.47
N SER A 396 -5.50 -14.69 13.24
CA SER A 396 -4.83 -15.63 12.36
C SER A 396 -5.82 -16.45 11.58
N PHE A 397 -5.51 -16.71 10.31
CA PHE A 397 -6.29 -17.64 9.48
C PHE A 397 -6.40 -19.04 10.08
N ASP A 398 -5.40 -19.49 10.86
CA ASP A 398 -5.41 -20.82 11.47
C ASP A 398 -6.50 -21.01 12.54
N THR A 399 -6.94 -19.92 13.15
CA THR A 399 -7.95 -19.92 14.21
C THR A 399 -9.26 -19.26 13.80
N ALA A 400 -9.28 -18.56 12.67
CA ALA A 400 -10.44 -17.84 12.19
C ALA A 400 -11.55 -18.76 11.70
N LYS A 401 -12.77 -18.42 12.05
CA LYS A 401 -13.99 -19.03 11.49
C LYS A 401 -14.60 -18.13 10.42
N THR A 402 -14.51 -16.82 10.63
CA THR A 402 -15.05 -15.81 9.73
C THR A 402 -13.93 -15.02 9.09
N CYS A 403 -13.95 -14.94 7.77
CA CYS A 403 -13.00 -14.18 6.98
C CYS A 403 -13.68 -12.99 6.30
N PHE A 404 -12.95 -11.88 6.18
CA PHE A 404 -13.38 -10.68 5.48
C PHE A 404 -12.97 -10.75 4.02
N GLY A 405 -13.89 -10.39 3.13
CA GLY A 405 -13.64 -10.43 1.70
C GLY A 405 -12.88 -9.21 1.17
N GLY A 406 -11.99 -9.45 0.23
CA GLY A 406 -11.20 -8.40 -0.43
C GLY A 406 -11.99 -7.58 -1.47
N ILE A 407 -13.16 -8.08 -1.89
CA ILE A 407 -14.10 -7.36 -2.76
C ILE A 407 -15.22 -6.81 -1.88
N GLN A 408 -15.49 -5.49 -1.99
CA GLN A 408 -16.56 -4.84 -1.24
C GLN A 408 -17.32 -3.85 -2.12
N GLY A 409 -18.49 -3.44 -1.68
CA GLY A 409 -19.27 -2.41 -2.36
C GLY A 409 -18.60 -1.03 -2.30
N ASN A 410 -18.74 -0.23 -3.34
CA ASN A 410 -18.16 1.12 -3.40
C ASN A 410 -19.08 2.22 -2.82
N THR A 411 -20.25 1.83 -2.32
CA THR A 411 -21.23 2.70 -1.64
C THR A 411 -21.55 4.02 -2.36
N GLY A 412 -21.76 3.93 -3.68
CA GLY A 412 -22.22 5.06 -4.50
C GLY A 412 -21.13 5.92 -5.11
N LEU A 413 -19.85 5.49 -5.07
CA LEU A 413 -18.80 6.09 -5.89
C LEU A 413 -19.15 5.95 -7.39
N PRO A 414 -18.84 6.97 -8.22
CA PRO A 414 -19.10 6.91 -9.66
C PRO A 414 -18.11 6.03 -10.42
N PHE A 415 -17.14 5.42 -9.74
CA PHE A 415 -16.13 4.51 -10.30
C PHE A 415 -15.79 3.40 -9.31
N ALA A 416 -15.25 2.31 -9.82
CA ALA A 416 -14.67 1.26 -9.01
C ALA A 416 -13.23 1.59 -8.63
N ILE A 417 -12.75 1.01 -7.51
CA ILE A 417 -11.35 1.10 -7.08
C ILE A 417 -10.74 -0.29 -7.18
N TYR A 418 -9.80 -0.43 -8.08
CA TYR A 418 -9.02 -1.64 -8.24
C TYR A 418 -7.73 -1.48 -7.43
N GLY A 419 -7.86 -1.74 -6.11
CA GLY A 419 -6.78 -1.63 -5.14
C GLY A 419 -5.85 -2.85 -5.12
N ASP A 420 -5.14 -3.05 -4.02
CA ASP A 420 -4.10 -4.08 -3.91
C ASP A 420 -4.65 -5.51 -4.14
N ILE A 421 -5.91 -5.78 -3.81
CA ILE A 421 -6.57 -7.06 -4.15
C ILE A 421 -6.50 -7.34 -5.65
N PHE A 422 -6.73 -6.33 -6.49
CA PHE A 422 -6.56 -6.46 -7.94
C PHE A 422 -5.09 -6.43 -8.36
N LEU A 423 -4.32 -5.48 -7.82
CA LEU A 423 -2.94 -5.23 -8.22
C LEU A 423 -1.98 -6.37 -7.82
N LYS A 424 -2.33 -7.18 -6.83
CA LYS A 424 -1.64 -8.44 -6.53
C LYS A 424 -1.81 -9.49 -7.62
N ALA A 425 -2.92 -9.45 -8.34
CA ALA A 425 -3.23 -10.42 -9.39
C ALA A 425 -2.74 -10.00 -10.78
N ALA A 426 -2.41 -8.73 -10.99
CA ALA A 426 -1.99 -8.22 -12.30
C ALA A 426 -0.68 -7.41 -12.20
N PHE A 427 0.28 -7.70 -13.07
CA PHE A 427 1.40 -6.81 -13.31
C PHE A 427 0.88 -5.54 -13.98
N THR A 428 1.18 -4.37 -13.41
CA THR A 428 0.56 -3.12 -13.85
C THR A 428 1.62 -2.10 -14.29
N VAL A 429 1.40 -1.49 -15.46
CA VAL A 429 2.25 -0.45 -16.04
C VAL A 429 1.50 0.86 -16.12
N PHE A 430 2.01 1.89 -15.49
CA PHE A 430 1.50 3.26 -15.50
C PHE A 430 2.31 4.08 -16.50
N ASP A 431 1.86 4.19 -17.73
CA ASP A 431 2.56 4.88 -18.84
C ASP A 431 2.10 6.35 -18.94
N GLY A 432 2.81 7.21 -18.22
CA GLY A 432 2.53 8.65 -18.19
C GLY A 432 2.86 9.36 -19.51
N GLY A 433 3.82 8.82 -20.27
CA GLY A 433 4.19 9.39 -21.55
C GLY A 433 3.12 9.26 -22.62
N ASN A 434 2.33 8.18 -22.58
CA ASN A 434 1.27 7.92 -23.54
C ASN A 434 -0.13 8.01 -22.92
N MET A 435 -0.25 8.36 -21.63
CA MET A 435 -1.51 8.42 -20.88
C MET A 435 -2.35 7.15 -21.06
N ARG A 436 -1.73 6.02 -20.73
CA ARG A 436 -2.35 4.70 -20.79
C ARG A 436 -1.90 3.85 -19.60
N ILE A 437 -2.70 2.86 -19.27
CA ILE A 437 -2.37 1.86 -18.26
C ILE A 437 -2.33 0.48 -18.91
N GLY A 438 -1.38 -0.35 -18.51
CA GLY A 438 -1.17 -1.68 -19.06
C GLY A 438 -1.27 -2.76 -17.99
N PHE A 439 -1.85 -3.90 -18.36
CA PHE A 439 -1.99 -5.07 -17.49
C PHE A 439 -1.47 -6.33 -18.17
N ALA A 440 -0.82 -7.18 -17.40
CA ALA A 440 -0.36 -8.50 -17.82
C ALA A 440 -0.46 -9.52 -16.67
N ALA A 441 -0.46 -10.80 -17.01
CA ALA A 441 -0.38 -11.85 -16.02
C ALA A 441 1.03 -11.87 -15.38
N LYS A 442 1.11 -12.03 -14.07
CA LYS A 442 2.40 -12.09 -13.37
C LYS A 442 3.13 -13.41 -13.66
N SER A 443 4.46 -13.34 -13.65
CA SER A 443 5.28 -14.54 -13.67
C SER A 443 5.13 -15.33 -12.37
N GLY A 444 4.94 -16.64 -12.46
CA GLY A 444 4.89 -17.54 -11.31
C GLY A 444 3.56 -17.61 -10.57
N GLN A 445 2.48 -17.00 -11.11
CA GLN A 445 1.10 -17.18 -10.64
C GLN A 445 0.35 -18.21 -11.48
#